data_28d986c1c46ca389fdaca72b11b9e279
#
_entry.id   28d986c1c46ca389fdaca72b11b9e279
#
_cell.length_a   1.000
_cell.length_b   1.000
_cell.length_c   1.000
_cell.angle_alpha   90.00
_cell.angle_beta   90.00
_cell.angle_gamma   90.00
#
_symmetry.space_group_name_H-M   'P 1'
#
loop_
_entity.id
_entity.type
_entity.pdbx_description
1 polymer ?
#
loop_
_entity_poly.entity_id
_entity_poly.type
_entity_poly.pdbx_seq_one_letter_code
_entity_poly.pdbx_strand_id
1 'polypeptide(L)'
;MSSSLDFTKEIEKNTTEIYQKIKSVVPEIEWALYAPYIYKINKLKKKKNIVILAHNYQTPEIYHGVADIVGDSLTLAIEAGKTKADIIIMAGVHFMAETAKIMSPNKKVLIPDMNAGCSLAESINAEDVRILKKQYPGVPVVTYINTSAEVKAESDVCCTSANGVKVVESLGVKEVIFLPDVYLAKYVASQTKVKIIPWHGK
;
A
#
# COMPACT_ATOMS: atom_id res chain seq x y z
N MET A 1 -29.79 -1.83 -6.21
CA MET A 1 -30.09 -0.55 -5.55
C MET A 1 -29.58 -0.64 -4.12
N SER A 2 -28.49 0.05 -3.78
CA SER A 2 -28.05 0.13 -2.39
C SER A 2 -29.01 1.05 -1.66
N SER A 3 -29.76 0.55 -0.68
CA SER A 3 -30.55 1.40 0.21
C SER A 3 -29.58 2.30 0.96
N SER A 4 -29.73 3.61 0.81
CA SER A 4 -29.00 4.56 1.64
C SER A 4 -29.27 4.22 3.11
N LEU A 5 -28.22 4.20 3.91
CA LEU A 5 -28.35 3.97 5.35
C LEU A 5 -28.81 5.27 6.00
N ASP A 6 -29.84 5.20 6.84
CA ASP A 6 -30.36 6.37 7.52
C ASP A 6 -29.38 6.87 8.60
N PHE A 7 -29.19 8.18 8.65
CA PHE A 7 -28.43 8.87 9.70
C PHE A 7 -29.32 9.02 10.94
N THR A 8 -29.16 8.14 11.91
CA THR A 8 -29.96 8.10 13.15
C THR A 8 -29.23 8.75 14.31
N LYS A 9 -29.97 9.13 15.38
CA LYS A 9 -29.38 9.65 16.63
C LYS A 9 -28.34 8.71 17.26
N GLU A 10 -28.53 7.38 17.11
CA GLU A 10 -27.57 6.40 17.59
C GLU A 10 -26.26 6.51 16.80
N ILE A 11 -26.35 6.61 15.47
CA ILE A 11 -25.18 6.77 14.59
C ILE A 11 -24.46 8.09 14.89
N GLU A 12 -25.20 9.19 14.95
CA GLU A 12 -24.67 10.51 15.31
C GLU A 12 -23.84 10.42 16.59
N LYS A 13 -24.44 9.91 17.68
CA LYS A 13 -23.77 9.76 18.98
C LYS A 13 -22.49 8.95 18.91
N ASN A 14 -22.50 7.84 18.16
CA ASN A 14 -21.35 6.93 18.08
C ASN A 14 -20.26 7.40 17.09
N THR A 15 -20.52 8.41 16.26
CA THR A 15 -19.60 8.92 15.27
C THR A 15 -19.17 10.37 15.50
N THR A 16 -19.71 11.03 16.54
CA THR A 16 -19.42 12.42 16.90
C THR A 16 -17.93 12.68 17.07
N GLU A 17 -17.20 11.85 17.81
CA GLU A 17 -15.75 12.01 18.03
C GLU A 17 -14.95 11.95 16.74
N ILE A 18 -15.37 11.11 15.79
CA ILE A 18 -14.75 11.02 14.47
C ILE A 18 -15.02 12.31 13.70
N TYR A 19 -16.28 12.77 13.69
CA TYR A 19 -16.65 13.99 12.99
C TYR A 19 -15.88 15.22 13.51
N GLN A 20 -15.67 15.33 14.82
CA GLN A 20 -14.89 16.45 15.38
C GLN A 20 -13.46 16.53 14.81
N LYS A 21 -12.85 15.42 14.41
CA LYS A 21 -11.51 15.41 13.82
C LYS A 21 -11.48 15.90 12.37
N ILE A 22 -12.59 15.81 11.65
CA ILE A 22 -12.63 16.06 10.20
C ILE A 22 -13.62 17.15 9.77
N LYS A 23 -14.36 17.75 10.69
CA LYS A 23 -15.38 18.75 10.38
C LYS A 23 -14.88 20.01 9.66
N SER A 24 -13.56 20.26 9.70
CA SER A 24 -12.94 21.35 8.95
C SER A 24 -12.80 21.06 7.44
N VAL A 25 -12.88 19.79 7.03
CA VAL A 25 -12.70 19.35 5.65
C VAL A 25 -13.89 18.54 5.10
N VAL A 26 -14.76 18.03 5.97
CA VAL A 26 -15.97 17.30 5.60
C VAL A 26 -17.18 18.06 6.14
N PRO A 27 -18.02 18.67 5.27
CA PRO A 27 -19.23 19.38 5.67
C PRO A 27 -20.25 18.45 6.35
N GLU A 28 -21.10 19.01 7.20
CA GLU A 28 -22.11 18.25 7.96
C GLU A 28 -23.08 17.47 7.04
N ILE A 29 -23.46 18.07 5.93
CA ILE A 29 -24.34 17.44 4.94
C ILE A 29 -23.71 16.18 4.33
N GLU A 30 -22.39 16.18 4.08
CA GLU A 30 -21.67 15.01 3.58
C GLU A 30 -21.44 14.00 4.71
N TRP A 31 -21.19 14.48 5.93
CA TRP A 31 -21.04 13.62 7.09
C TRP A 31 -22.26 12.73 7.33
N ALA A 32 -23.45 13.29 7.16
CA ALA A 32 -24.69 12.53 7.28
C ALA A 32 -24.77 11.34 6.29
N LEU A 33 -24.06 11.40 5.16
CA LEU A 33 -23.96 10.30 4.20
C LEU A 33 -22.89 9.26 4.62
N TYR A 34 -21.76 9.70 5.17
CA TYR A 34 -20.64 8.82 5.53
C TYR A 34 -20.82 8.10 6.87
N ALA A 35 -21.33 8.80 7.88
CA ALA A 35 -21.43 8.31 9.25
C ALA A 35 -22.13 6.95 9.39
N PRO A 36 -23.23 6.65 8.67
CA PRO A 36 -23.89 5.35 8.73
C PRO A 36 -23.00 4.21 8.26
N TYR A 37 -22.21 4.42 7.21
CA TYR A 37 -21.26 3.43 6.69
C TYR A 37 -20.09 3.24 7.66
N ILE A 38 -19.50 4.33 8.16
CA ILE A 38 -18.40 4.30 9.14
C ILE A 38 -18.83 3.51 10.38
N TYR A 39 -20.01 3.78 10.90
CA TYR A 39 -20.57 3.07 12.04
C TYR A 39 -20.71 1.57 11.79
N LYS A 40 -21.30 1.17 10.65
CA LYS A 40 -21.44 -0.24 10.28
C LYS A 40 -20.09 -0.93 10.06
N ILE A 41 -19.17 -0.29 9.37
CA ILE A 41 -17.83 -0.82 9.14
C ILE A 41 -17.13 -1.07 10.48
N ASN A 42 -17.15 -0.10 11.39
CA ASN A 42 -16.53 -0.23 12.70
C ASN A 42 -17.17 -1.33 13.58
N LYS A 43 -18.49 -1.54 13.46
CA LYS A 43 -19.15 -2.71 14.08
C LYS A 43 -18.70 -4.03 13.46
N LEU A 44 -18.60 -4.11 12.12
CA LEU A 44 -18.17 -5.33 11.42
C LEU A 44 -16.72 -5.67 11.71
N LYS A 45 -15.82 -4.68 11.79
CA LYS A 45 -14.41 -4.89 12.15
C LYS A 45 -14.29 -5.65 13.47
N LYS A 46 -14.96 -5.16 14.50
CA LYS A 46 -14.96 -5.79 15.83
C LYS A 46 -15.53 -7.21 15.80
N LYS A 47 -16.69 -7.39 15.13
CA LYS A 47 -17.37 -8.69 15.07
C LYS A 47 -16.56 -9.76 14.33
N LYS A 48 -15.77 -9.36 13.32
CA LYS A 48 -15.08 -10.30 12.41
C LYS A 48 -13.57 -10.32 12.60
N ASN A 49 -13.03 -9.69 13.65
CA ASN A 49 -11.59 -9.57 13.90
C ASN A 49 -10.83 -9.04 12.67
N ILE A 50 -11.25 -7.87 12.18
CA ILE A 50 -10.69 -7.22 10.99
C ILE A 50 -9.83 -6.04 11.41
N VAL A 51 -8.67 -5.88 10.77
CA VAL A 51 -7.88 -4.65 10.76
C VAL A 51 -7.98 -3.96 9.41
N ILE A 52 -8.17 -2.65 9.40
CA ILE A 52 -8.10 -1.82 8.19
C ILE A 52 -6.79 -1.05 8.19
N LEU A 53 -5.94 -1.35 7.22
CA LEU A 53 -4.69 -0.64 6.95
C LEU A 53 -4.95 0.37 5.84
N ALA A 54 -4.73 1.67 6.09
CA ALA A 54 -5.01 2.72 5.13
C ALA A 54 -3.75 3.52 4.78
N HIS A 55 -3.55 3.74 3.48
CA HIS A 55 -2.44 4.58 3.04
C HIS A 55 -2.71 6.06 3.34
N ASN A 56 -1.64 6.83 3.57
CA ASN A 56 -1.69 8.25 3.95
C ASN A 56 -2.47 9.16 2.97
N TYR A 57 -2.66 8.74 1.72
CA TYR A 57 -3.40 9.52 0.73
C TYR A 57 -4.93 9.31 0.79
N GLN A 58 -5.42 8.43 1.67
CA GLN A 58 -6.86 8.20 1.80
C GLN A 58 -7.59 9.44 2.27
N THR A 59 -8.86 9.53 1.86
CA THR A 59 -9.74 10.63 2.23
C THR A 59 -9.98 10.67 3.73
N PRO A 60 -10.28 11.85 4.32
CA PRO A 60 -10.42 12.02 5.77
C PRO A 60 -11.41 11.06 6.43
N GLU A 61 -12.53 10.75 5.77
CA GLU A 61 -13.55 9.84 6.28
C GLU A 61 -13.06 8.39 6.34
N ILE A 62 -12.13 7.97 5.47
CA ILE A 62 -11.47 6.66 5.55
C ILE A 62 -10.36 6.70 6.59
N TYR A 63 -9.48 7.70 6.50
CA TYR A 63 -8.30 7.86 7.35
C TYR A 63 -8.66 7.93 8.84
N HIS A 64 -9.63 8.77 9.20
CA HIS A 64 -10.05 8.98 10.59
C HIS A 64 -11.28 8.16 10.99
N GLY A 65 -12.08 7.72 10.01
CA GLY A 65 -13.37 7.07 10.26
C GLY A 65 -13.30 5.57 10.45
N VAL A 66 -12.52 4.89 9.63
CA VAL A 66 -12.52 3.42 9.58
C VAL A 66 -11.14 2.77 9.70
N ALA A 67 -10.06 3.49 9.37
CA ALA A 67 -8.71 2.94 9.47
C ALA A 67 -8.31 2.66 10.92
N ASP A 68 -7.62 1.56 11.14
CA ASP A 68 -7.01 1.21 12.43
C ASP A 68 -5.54 1.65 12.46
N ILE A 69 -4.86 1.51 11.33
CA ILE A 69 -3.46 1.89 11.16
C ILE A 69 -3.34 2.66 9.84
N VAL A 70 -2.67 3.78 9.89
CA VAL A 70 -2.38 4.61 8.73
C VAL A 70 -0.88 4.78 8.56
N GLY A 71 -0.41 4.83 7.32
CA GLY A 71 1.01 4.95 7.05
C GLY A 71 1.34 4.94 5.55
N ASP A 72 2.64 4.95 5.28
CA ASP A 72 3.18 4.69 3.95
C ASP A 72 3.23 3.18 3.64
N SER A 73 3.64 2.84 2.43
CA SER A 73 3.70 1.44 1.97
C SER A 73 4.60 0.56 2.84
N LEU A 74 5.71 1.09 3.38
CA LEU A 74 6.62 0.32 4.25
C LEU A 74 5.98 0.06 5.61
N THR A 75 5.43 1.09 6.23
CA THR A 75 4.73 0.99 7.52
C THR A 75 3.59 -0.03 7.42
N LEU A 76 2.75 0.08 6.38
CA LEU A 76 1.61 -0.82 6.21
C LEU A 76 2.04 -2.27 5.95
N ALA A 77 3.12 -2.50 5.20
CA ALA A 77 3.68 -3.83 4.99
C ALA A 77 4.17 -4.46 6.30
N ILE A 78 4.88 -3.69 7.13
CA ILE A 78 5.37 -4.14 8.44
C ILE A 78 4.19 -4.45 9.37
N GLU A 79 3.19 -3.58 9.44
CA GLU A 79 2.04 -3.75 10.32
C GLU A 79 1.12 -4.90 9.84
N ALA A 80 1.03 -5.13 8.53
CA ALA A 80 0.37 -6.33 8.00
C ALA A 80 1.00 -7.62 8.55
N GLY A 81 2.33 -7.68 8.64
CA GLY A 81 3.05 -8.84 9.19
C GLY A 81 2.85 -9.03 10.69
N LYS A 82 2.64 -7.95 11.46
CA LYS A 82 2.54 -7.98 12.93
C LYS A 82 1.13 -8.17 13.46
N THR A 83 0.11 -7.79 12.69
CA THR A 83 -1.28 -7.78 13.18
C THR A 83 -1.74 -9.17 13.64
N LYS A 84 -2.56 -9.19 14.69
CA LYS A 84 -3.22 -10.42 15.20
C LYS A 84 -4.62 -10.63 14.60
N ALA A 85 -5.10 -9.70 13.79
CA ALA A 85 -6.40 -9.84 13.11
C ALA A 85 -6.38 -11.01 12.12
N ASP A 86 -7.54 -11.65 11.91
CA ASP A 86 -7.70 -12.75 10.96
C ASP A 86 -7.83 -12.23 9.52
N ILE A 87 -8.36 -11.02 9.40
CA ILE A 87 -8.65 -10.39 8.11
C ILE A 87 -7.99 -9.02 8.07
N ILE A 88 -7.28 -8.75 7.00
CA ILE A 88 -6.71 -7.42 6.69
C ILE A 88 -7.53 -6.83 5.53
N ILE A 89 -8.01 -5.60 5.69
CA ILE A 89 -8.54 -4.81 4.57
C ILE A 89 -7.50 -3.74 4.25
N MET A 90 -7.04 -3.73 3.01
CA MET A 90 -6.11 -2.72 2.51
C MET A 90 -6.89 -1.59 1.84
N ALA A 91 -6.98 -0.44 2.50
CA ALA A 91 -7.47 0.81 1.90
C ALA A 91 -6.29 1.52 1.21
N GLY A 92 -6.01 1.12 0.01
CA GLY A 92 -4.90 1.55 -0.84
C GLY A 92 -5.04 0.95 -2.23
N VAL A 93 -3.93 0.90 -2.98
CA VAL A 93 -3.88 0.33 -4.31
C VAL A 93 -3.53 -1.16 -4.29
N HIS A 94 -3.78 -1.86 -5.40
CA HIS A 94 -3.71 -3.32 -5.52
C HIS A 94 -2.38 -3.91 -5.06
N PHE A 95 -1.24 -3.37 -5.50
CA PHE A 95 0.08 -3.89 -5.10
C PHE A 95 0.34 -3.81 -3.57
N MET A 96 -0.32 -2.90 -2.85
CA MET A 96 -0.23 -2.85 -1.38
C MET A 96 -0.96 -4.01 -0.73
N ALA A 97 -2.13 -4.40 -1.27
CA ALA A 97 -2.85 -5.58 -0.82
C ALA A 97 -2.06 -6.86 -1.11
N GLU A 98 -1.42 -6.97 -2.28
CA GLU A 98 -0.50 -8.06 -2.59
C GLU A 98 0.68 -8.13 -1.61
N THR A 99 1.30 -6.98 -1.33
CA THR A 99 2.40 -6.89 -0.35
C THR A 99 1.94 -7.31 1.05
N ALA A 100 0.76 -6.86 1.49
CA ALA A 100 0.18 -7.29 2.76
C ALA A 100 -0.07 -8.81 2.79
N LYS A 101 -0.47 -9.40 1.66
CA LYS A 101 -0.65 -10.86 1.54
C LYS A 101 0.67 -11.61 1.59
N ILE A 102 1.72 -11.10 0.96
CA ILE A 102 3.07 -11.67 1.05
C ILE A 102 3.58 -11.65 2.49
N MET A 103 3.38 -10.55 3.21
CA MET A 103 3.79 -10.39 4.62
C MET A 103 2.93 -11.20 5.59
N SER A 104 1.71 -11.57 5.21
CA SER A 104 0.76 -12.33 6.02
C SER A 104 0.10 -13.46 5.22
N PRO A 105 0.86 -14.49 4.79
CA PRO A 105 0.37 -15.51 3.85
C PRO A 105 -0.81 -16.32 4.38
N ASN A 106 -0.93 -16.48 5.69
CA ASN A 106 -2.00 -17.24 6.34
C ASN A 106 -3.28 -16.44 6.61
N LYS A 107 -3.25 -15.11 6.40
CA LYS A 107 -4.40 -14.23 6.63
C LYS A 107 -5.21 -13.99 5.36
N LYS A 108 -6.49 -13.67 5.53
CA LYS A 108 -7.31 -13.17 4.44
C LYS A 108 -7.00 -11.68 4.24
N VAL A 109 -6.50 -11.32 3.06
CA VAL A 109 -6.31 -9.92 2.67
C VAL A 109 -7.34 -9.55 1.63
N LEU A 110 -8.03 -8.44 1.85
CA LEU A 110 -9.10 -7.93 1.00
C LEU A 110 -8.75 -6.49 0.58
N ILE A 111 -9.19 -6.13 -0.61
CA ILE A 111 -9.15 -4.77 -1.14
C ILE A 111 -10.57 -4.37 -1.56
N PRO A 112 -11.03 -3.12 -1.28
CA PRO A 112 -12.38 -2.69 -1.62
C PRO A 112 -12.66 -2.65 -3.12
N ASP A 113 -11.65 -2.33 -3.95
CA ASP A 113 -11.74 -2.31 -5.41
C ASP A 113 -10.49 -2.94 -6.02
N MET A 114 -10.67 -4.00 -6.80
CA MET A 114 -9.60 -4.69 -7.53
C MET A 114 -8.98 -3.82 -8.64
N ASN A 115 -9.70 -2.80 -9.12
CA ASN A 115 -9.21 -1.86 -10.13
C ASN A 115 -8.45 -0.67 -9.54
N ALA A 116 -8.27 -0.63 -8.21
CA ALA A 116 -7.45 0.40 -7.57
C ALA A 116 -5.97 0.21 -7.96
N GLY A 117 -5.62 0.67 -9.17
CA GLY A 117 -4.32 0.49 -9.81
C GLY A 117 -3.29 1.55 -9.44
N CYS A 118 -2.09 1.35 -9.96
CA CYS A 118 -0.98 2.31 -9.88
C CYS A 118 -0.21 2.26 -11.19
N SER A 119 -0.20 3.37 -11.93
CA SER A 119 0.45 3.46 -13.25
C SER A 119 1.93 3.06 -13.22
N LEU A 120 2.63 3.36 -12.11
CA LEU A 120 4.01 2.94 -11.94
C LEU A 120 4.11 1.41 -11.77
N ALA A 121 3.21 0.80 -11.00
CA ALA A 121 3.20 -0.66 -10.82
C ALA A 121 2.86 -1.40 -12.13
N GLU A 122 2.08 -0.78 -12.99
CA GLU A 122 1.65 -1.33 -14.28
C GLU A 122 2.68 -1.09 -15.42
N SER A 123 3.72 -0.27 -15.17
CA SER A 123 4.74 0.06 -16.17
C SER A 123 5.70 -1.09 -16.48
N ILE A 124 5.74 -2.14 -15.66
CA ILE A 124 6.64 -3.29 -15.79
C ILE A 124 5.92 -4.57 -15.40
N ASN A 125 6.28 -5.68 -16.03
CA ASN A 125 5.78 -7.01 -15.71
C ASN A 125 6.93 -8.01 -15.45
N ALA A 126 6.59 -9.23 -15.03
CA ALA A 126 7.57 -10.26 -14.69
C ALA A 126 8.46 -10.65 -15.89
N GLU A 127 7.93 -10.66 -17.12
CA GLU A 127 8.71 -10.99 -18.31
C GLU A 127 9.79 -9.93 -18.61
N ASP A 128 9.48 -8.65 -18.39
CA ASP A 128 10.46 -7.58 -18.51
C ASP A 128 11.63 -7.78 -17.56
N VAL A 129 11.37 -8.22 -16.32
CA VAL A 129 12.42 -8.54 -15.33
C VAL A 129 13.27 -9.72 -15.81
N ARG A 130 12.67 -10.79 -16.35
CA ARG A 130 13.39 -11.93 -16.90
C ARG A 130 14.28 -11.55 -18.08
N ILE A 131 13.81 -10.64 -18.94
CA ILE A 131 14.62 -10.10 -20.05
C ILE A 131 15.84 -9.34 -19.51
N LEU A 132 15.63 -8.47 -18.51
CA LEU A 132 16.73 -7.73 -17.89
C LEU A 132 17.75 -8.67 -17.23
N LYS A 133 17.31 -9.71 -16.52
CA LYS A 133 18.20 -10.70 -15.92
C LYS A 133 19.04 -11.45 -16.99
N LYS A 134 18.48 -11.68 -18.18
CA LYS A 134 19.25 -12.26 -19.31
C LYS A 134 20.25 -11.27 -19.89
N GLN A 135 19.93 -9.97 -19.93
CA GLN A 135 20.85 -8.92 -20.43
C GLN A 135 21.99 -8.63 -19.44
N TYR A 136 21.73 -8.77 -18.15
CA TYR A 136 22.68 -8.50 -17.06
C TYR A 136 22.85 -9.73 -16.14
N PRO A 137 23.51 -10.80 -16.63
CA PRO A 137 23.60 -12.05 -15.88
C PRO A 137 24.33 -11.87 -14.54
N GLY A 138 23.71 -12.33 -13.45
CA GLY A 138 24.29 -12.26 -12.10
C GLY A 138 24.17 -10.90 -11.40
N VAL A 139 23.59 -9.89 -12.04
CA VAL A 139 23.32 -8.58 -11.42
C VAL A 139 22.02 -8.65 -10.63
N PRO A 140 22.03 -8.34 -9.32
CA PRO A 140 20.81 -8.35 -8.49
C PRO A 140 19.77 -7.33 -8.93
N VAL A 141 18.51 -7.70 -8.80
CA VAL A 141 17.35 -6.85 -9.09
C VAL A 141 16.79 -6.28 -7.79
N VAL A 142 16.88 -4.97 -7.64
CA VAL A 142 16.25 -4.20 -6.57
C VAL A 142 14.96 -3.60 -7.11
N THR A 143 13.85 -3.94 -6.48
CA THR A 143 12.53 -3.49 -6.92
C THR A 143 11.92 -2.50 -5.92
N TYR A 144 11.53 -1.33 -6.40
CA TYR A 144 10.67 -0.43 -5.64
C TYR A 144 9.32 -1.10 -5.38
N ILE A 145 8.79 -0.96 -4.18
CA ILE A 145 7.59 -1.67 -3.70
C ILE A 145 6.34 -1.46 -4.57
N ASN A 146 6.31 -0.36 -5.33
CA ASN A 146 5.23 -0.04 -6.27
C ASN A 146 5.31 -0.89 -7.54
N THR A 147 5.17 -2.19 -7.38
CA THR A 147 5.16 -3.22 -8.43
C THR A 147 4.23 -4.36 -8.04
N SER A 148 3.81 -5.17 -9.00
CA SER A 148 2.99 -6.37 -8.75
C SER A 148 3.74 -7.44 -7.96
N ALA A 149 2.99 -8.40 -7.38
CA ALA A 149 3.58 -9.57 -6.74
C ALA A 149 4.42 -10.41 -7.71
N GLU A 150 4.03 -10.48 -8.98
CA GLU A 150 4.77 -11.20 -10.03
C GLU A 150 6.15 -10.58 -10.29
N VAL A 151 6.24 -9.25 -10.36
CA VAL A 151 7.52 -8.53 -10.48
C VAL A 151 8.38 -8.75 -9.24
N LYS A 152 7.79 -8.72 -8.05
CA LYS A 152 8.49 -9.00 -6.79
C LYS A 152 9.04 -10.42 -6.74
N ALA A 153 8.31 -11.40 -7.28
CA ALA A 153 8.76 -12.80 -7.34
C ALA A 153 10.01 -13.01 -8.23
N GLU A 154 10.17 -12.16 -9.24
CA GLU A 154 11.37 -12.17 -10.11
C GLU A 154 12.51 -11.30 -9.58
N SER A 155 12.30 -10.54 -8.51
CA SER A 155 13.27 -9.61 -7.93
C SER A 155 14.03 -10.26 -6.77
N ASP A 156 15.25 -9.79 -6.51
CA ASP A 156 16.08 -10.32 -5.42
C ASP A 156 15.77 -9.64 -4.09
N VAL A 157 15.38 -8.35 -4.13
CA VAL A 157 15.01 -7.58 -2.94
C VAL A 157 14.06 -6.44 -3.30
N CYS A 158 13.17 -6.08 -2.35
CA CYS A 158 12.29 -4.92 -2.46
C CYS A 158 12.77 -3.77 -1.57
N CYS A 159 12.53 -2.55 -2.02
CA CYS A 159 12.79 -1.34 -1.25
C CYS A 159 11.63 -0.35 -1.33
N THR A 160 11.69 0.70 -0.51
CA THR A 160 10.85 1.89 -0.62
C THR A 160 11.73 3.12 -0.88
N SER A 161 11.13 4.26 -1.17
CA SER A 161 11.86 5.53 -1.29
C SER A 161 12.62 5.90 -0.01
N ALA A 162 12.10 5.49 1.15
CA ALA A 162 12.73 5.77 2.44
C ALA A 162 14.00 4.95 2.72
N ASN A 163 14.16 3.77 2.11
CA ASN A 163 15.25 2.85 2.41
C ASN A 163 16.05 2.36 1.19
N GLY A 164 15.76 2.86 -0.02
CA GLY A 164 16.36 2.37 -1.26
C GLY A 164 17.89 2.38 -1.26
N VAL A 165 18.53 3.47 -0.79
CA VAL A 165 19.99 3.57 -0.67
C VAL A 165 20.56 2.49 0.26
N LYS A 166 19.98 2.33 1.45
CA LYS A 166 20.43 1.34 2.44
C LYS A 166 20.27 -0.09 1.92
N VAL A 167 19.18 -0.38 1.20
CA VAL A 167 18.94 -1.69 0.60
C VAL A 167 19.99 -1.99 -0.47
N VAL A 168 20.25 -1.05 -1.38
CA VAL A 168 21.27 -1.22 -2.43
C VAL A 168 22.65 -1.45 -1.81
N GLU A 169 23.04 -0.65 -0.82
CA GLU A 169 24.35 -0.78 -0.18
C GLU A 169 24.50 -2.08 0.61
N SER A 170 23.40 -2.58 1.20
CA SER A 170 23.42 -3.84 1.98
C SER A 170 23.72 -5.08 1.14
N LEU A 171 23.54 -5.01 -0.19
CA LEU A 171 23.85 -6.13 -1.09
C LEU A 171 25.35 -6.36 -1.26
N GLY A 172 26.21 -5.36 -0.99
CA GLY A 172 27.65 -5.48 -1.10
C GLY A 172 28.17 -5.75 -2.52
N VAL A 173 27.40 -5.37 -3.56
CA VAL A 173 27.72 -5.60 -4.97
C VAL A 173 28.17 -4.33 -5.67
N LYS A 174 28.77 -4.46 -6.86
CA LYS A 174 29.25 -3.32 -7.64
C LYS A 174 28.15 -2.63 -8.45
N GLU A 175 27.13 -3.38 -8.85
CA GLU A 175 26.01 -2.87 -9.66
C GLU A 175 24.71 -3.61 -9.33
N VAL A 176 23.56 -2.95 -9.55
CA VAL A 176 22.21 -3.49 -9.38
C VAL A 176 21.31 -3.01 -10.52
N ILE A 177 20.31 -3.80 -10.90
CA ILE A 177 19.17 -3.37 -11.70
C ILE A 177 18.16 -2.75 -10.75
N PHE A 178 17.64 -1.56 -11.05
CA PHE A 178 16.68 -0.86 -10.20
C PHE A 178 15.36 -0.60 -10.93
N LEU A 179 14.26 -1.12 -10.38
CA LEU A 179 12.93 -1.17 -10.98
C LEU A 179 11.88 -0.46 -10.13
N PRO A 180 10.78 0.02 -10.72
CA PRO A 180 10.63 0.49 -12.08
C PRO A 180 10.85 2.00 -12.20
N ASP A 181 11.00 2.71 -11.05
CA ASP A 181 11.03 4.17 -10.95
C ASP A 181 12.40 4.72 -11.33
N VAL A 182 12.47 5.33 -12.51
CA VAL A 182 13.70 5.97 -13.03
C VAL A 182 14.16 7.15 -12.16
N TYR A 183 13.24 7.90 -11.57
CA TYR A 183 13.60 9.05 -10.74
C TYR A 183 14.18 8.61 -9.39
N LEU A 184 13.57 7.60 -8.78
CA LEU A 184 14.11 6.99 -7.57
C LEU A 184 15.46 6.32 -7.87
N ALA A 185 15.61 5.63 -9.00
CA ALA A 185 16.88 5.05 -9.44
C ALA A 185 17.99 6.12 -9.55
N LYS A 186 17.70 7.28 -10.16
CA LYS A 186 18.62 8.42 -10.26
C LYS A 186 18.98 8.98 -8.89
N TYR A 187 18.00 9.13 -8.01
CA TYR A 187 18.25 9.58 -6.64
C TYR A 187 19.17 8.60 -5.91
N VAL A 188 18.87 7.30 -5.93
CA VAL A 188 19.74 6.28 -5.31
C VAL A 188 21.15 6.33 -5.90
N ALA A 189 21.27 6.42 -7.23
CA ALA A 189 22.57 6.54 -7.90
C ALA A 189 23.39 7.75 -7.43
N SER A 190 22.74 8.86 -7.07
CA SER A 190 23.41 10.06 -6.55
C SER A 190 23.91 9.92 -5.10
N GLN A 191 23.42 8.90 -4.37
CA GLN A 191 23.69 8.72 -2.93
C GLN A 191 24.61 7.53 -2.64
N THR A 192 24.95 6.69 -3.64
CA THR A 192 25.78 5.50 -3.46
C THR A 192 26.87 5.40 -4.53
N LYS A 193 27.89 4.59 -4.26
CA LYS A 193 28.92 4.23 -5.25
C LYS A 193 28.54 3.00 -6.08
N VAL A 194 27.47 2.33 -5.75
CA VAL A 194 26.96 1.19 -6.50
C VAL A 194 26.40 1.70 -7.83
N LYS A 195 26.78 1.08 -8.93
CA LYS A 195 26.24 1.42 -10.26
C LYS A 195 24.77 0.98 -10.35
N ILE A 196 23.89 1.92 -10.63
CA ILE A 196 22.47 1.69 -10.79
C ILE A 196 22.14 1.55 -12.27
N ILE A 197 21.55 0.42 -12.67
CA ILE A 197 21.01 0.16 -14.01
C ILE A 197 19.49 0.38 -13.93
N PRO A 198 18.98 1.54 -14.38
CA PRO A 198 17.56 1.86 -14.25
C PRO A 198 16.73 1.16 -15.33
N TRP A 199 15.46 0.91 -15.03
CA TRP A 199 14.44 0.55 -16.01
C TRP A 199 14.00 1.79 -16.78
N HIS A 200 14.05 1.75 -18.12
CA HIS A 200 13.68 2.89 -18.97
C HIS A 200 12.27 2.77 -19.60
N GLY A 201 11.53 1.70 -19.25
CA GLY A 201 10.24 1.40 -19.88
C GLY A 201 10.40 0.73 -21.24
N LYS A 202 9.26 0.46 -21.87
CA LYS A 202 9.13 0.03 -23.27
C LYS A 202 8.87 1.23 -24.15
#